data_5fb6800972a93fb862da2a6bcd3bb551
#
_entry.id   5fb6800972a93fb862da2a6bcd3bb551
#
_cell.length_a   1.000
_cell.length_b   1.000
_cell.length_c   1.000
_cell.angle_alpha   90.00
_cell.angle_beta   90.00
_cell.angle_gamma   90.00
#
_symmetry.space_group_name_H-M   'P 1'
#
loop_
_entity.id
_entity.type
_entity.pdbx_description
1 polymer ?
#
loop_
_entity_poly.entity_id
_entity_poly.type
_entity_poly.pdbx_seq_one_letter_code
_entity_poly.pdbx_strand_id
1 'polypeptide(L)'
;HAKYIGIWWEMHIGISTWATGKLHAATTQNTKKYIDFAAQHGFDGVLVEGWNTGWDGDWVKEGGLFNFTEACPDFNLPELSAYAKSKGVYIIGHHETAGFIDNYERQMQDAFQQMETYGIKAVKTGYVEHGSILNNGKYHHGQAYIDHFRKVIQLAAQHKIAVVAHEPIKDTGERRTFPNMVSREGARGQEYNAWSADGGNPPDHETVLPFTRGLSGPMDFTPGVFDISIPEKPDNQVNTTLAKQLALYVTIY
;
A
#
# COMPACT_ATOMS: atom_id res chain seq x y z
N HIS A 1 7.50 4.63 15.09
CA HIS A 1 7.45 4.31 13.66
C HIS A 1 7.51 2.80 13.50
N ALA A 2 6.55 2.22 12.78
CA ALA A 2 6.53 0.80 12.48
C ALA A 2 7.47 0.51 11.29
N LYS A 3 8.26 -0.55 11.42
CA LYS A 3 9.00 -1.14 10.30
C LYS A 3 8.18 -2.29 9.75
N TYR A 4 7.95 -2.31 8.46
CA TYR A 4 7.16 -3.37 7.84
C TYR A 4 7.73 -3.82 6.50
N ILE A 5 7.33 -5.01 6.08
CA ILE A 5 7.54 -5.55 4.75
C ILE A 5 6.19 -5.78 4.08
N GLY A 6 6.16 -5.94 2.77
CA GLY A 6 4.90 -6.10 2.03
C GLY A 6 4.93 -7.18 0.97
N ILE A 7 3.82 -7.88 0.83
CA ILE A 7 3.47 -8.63 -0.37
C ILE A 7 2.98 -7.61 -1.38
N TRP A 8 3.87 -7.21 -2.27
CA TRP A 8 3.70 -6.08 -3.18
C TRP A 8 4.65 -6.15 -4.37
N TRP A 9 5.98 -6.18 -4.14
CA TRP A 9 6.99 -6.08 -5.19
C TRP A 9 6.96 -7.26 -6.15
N GLU A 10 6.75 -8.48 -5.64
CA GLU A 10 6.67 -9.70 -6.46
C GLU A 10 5.57 -9.63 -7.53
N MET A 11 4.50 -8.88 -7.30
CA MET A 11 3.43 -8.67 -8.26
C MET A 11 3.82 -7.65 -9.33
N HIS A 12 4.49 -6.56 -8.95
CA HIS A 12 4.98 -5.56 -9.90
C HIS A 12 6.03 -6.12 -10.86
N ILE A 13 6.90 -7.01 -10.40
CA ILE A 13 7.91 -7.64 -11.24
C ILE A 13 7.39 -8.87 -12.02
N GLY A 14 6.14 -9.27 -11.82
CA GLY A 14 5.48 -10.32 -12.61
C GLY A 14 5.71 -11.74 -12.11
N ILE A 15 6.28 -11.95 -10.92
CA ILE A 15 6.44 -13.28 -10.30
C ILE A 15 5.10 -13.81 -9.80
N SER A 16 4.25 -12.92 -9.30
CA SER A 16 2.92 -13.24 -8.78
C SER A 16 1.88 -12.20 -9.24
N THR A 17 0.63 -12.35 -8.79
CA THR A 17 -0.48 -11.46 -9.16
C THR A 17 -1.34 -11.07 -7.96
N TRP A 18 -2.06 -9.94 -8.07
CA TRP A 18 -3.12 -9.58 -7.13
C TRP A 18 -4.37 -10.44 -7.31
N ALA A 19 -4.65 -10.88 -8.56
CA ALA A 19 -5.81 -11.68 -8.91
C ALA A 19 -5.69 -13.11 -8.37
N THR A 20 -6.85 -13.71 -8.07
CA THR A 20 -6.94 -15.10 -7.63
C THR A 20 -6.42 -16.09 -8.67
N GLY A 21 -5.91 -17.23 -8.24
CA GLY A 21 -5.39 -18.27 -9.13
C GLY A 21 -4.02 -18.81 -8.73
N LYS A 22 -3.33 -19.45 -9.68
CA LYS A 22 -2.07 -20.15 -9.41
C LYS A 22 -0.92 -19.24 -8.96
N LEU A 23 -0.94 -17.99 -9.38
CA LEU A 23 0.09 -17.00 -9.08
C LEU A 23 -0.37 -15.97 -8.04
N HIS A 24 -1.49 -16.21 -7.36
CA HIS A 24 -1.99 -15.29 -6.35
C HIS A 24 -0.96 -15.12 -5.21
N ALA A 25 -0.55 -13.87 -4.98
CA ALA A 25 0.47 -13.57 -3.98
C ALA A 25 -0.08 -13.60 -2.54
N ALA A 26 -1.29 -13.08 -2.34
CA ALA A 26 -1.91 -12.92 -1.03
C ALA A 26 -2.56 -14.21 -0.52
N THR A 27 -1.83 -15.34 -0.60
CA THR A 27 -2.32 -16.60 -0.02
C THR A 27 -1.96 -16.70 1.46
N THR A 28 -2.73 -17.48 2.22
CA THR A 28 -2.43 -17.80 3.61
C THR A 28 -1.01 -18.33 3.78
N GLN A 29 -0.58 -19.24 2.88
CA GLN A 29 0.74 -19.84 2.95
C GLN A 29 1.87 -18.84 2.69
N ASN A 30 1.73 -18.01 1.65
CA ASN A 30 2.74 -16.99 1.33
C ASN A 30 2.81 -15.92 2.43
N THR A 31 1.67 -15.46 2.91
CA THR A 31 1.62 -14.46 4.00
C THR A 31 2.30 -14.97 5.27
N LYS A 32 2.18 -16.24 5.62
CA LYS A 32 2.92 -16.82 6.77
C LYS A 32 4.41 -16.75 6.60
N LYS A 33 4.95 -16.95 5.38
CA LYS A 33 6.40 -16.80 5.13
C LYS A 33 6.87 -15.36 5.39
N TYR A 34 6.09 -14.36 4.96
CA TYR A 34 6.38 -12.96 5.25
C TYR A 34 6.29 -12.65 6.75
N ILE A 35 5.32 -13.21 7.45
CA ILE A 35 5.21 -13.06 8.91
C ILE A 35 6.42 -13.67 9.62
N ASP A 36 6.85 -14.86 9.23
CA ASP A 36 8.04 -15.52 9.80
C ASP A 36 9.31 -14.70 9.54
N PHE A 37 9.47 -14.19 8.32
CA PHE A 37 10.58 -13.30 7.98
C PHE A 37 10.54 -12.00 8.81
N ALA A 38 9.37 -11.37 8.91
CA ALA A 38 9.20 -10.16 9.71
C ALA A 38 9.59 -10.39 11.17
N ALA A 39 9.10 -11.47 11.78
CA ALA A 39 9.44 -11.84 13.16
C ALA A 39 10.93 -12.10 13.35
N GLN A 40 11.56 -12.82 12.41
CA GLN A 40 12.98 -13.16 12.47
C GLN A 40 13.89 -11.92 12.39
N HIS A 41 13.48 -10.92 11.60
CA HIS A 41 14.30 -9.74 11.29
C HIS A 41 13.86 -8.46 12.00
N GLY A 42 12.94 -8.56 12.96
CA GLY A 42 12.53 -7.43 13.81
C GLY A 42 11.70 -6.38 13.09
N PHE A 43 10.87 -6.80 12.13
CA PHE A 43 9.81 -5.97 11.57
C PHE A 43 8.53 -6.08 12.42
N ASP A 44 7.79 -4.97 12.47
CA ASP A 44 6.57 -4.89 13.28
C ASP A 44 5.34 -5.43 12.56
N GLY A 45 5.31 -5.33 11.20
CA GLY A 45 4.13 -5.65 10.42
C GLY A 45 4.42 -6.22 9.03
N VAL A 46 3.39 -6.81 8.45
CA VAL A 46 3.34 -7.31 7.07
C VAL A 46 2.15 -6.69 6.36
N LEU A 47 2.43 -5.87 5.34
CA LEU A 47 1.41 -5.38 4.41
C LEU A 47 1.05 -6.50 3.42
N VAL A 48 -0.24 -6.67 3.17
CA VAL A 48 -0.73 -7.68 2.20
C VAL A 48 -1.65 -6.99 1.19
N GLU A 49 -1.17 -6.80 -0.02
CA GLU A 49 -2.00 -6.39 -1.15
C GLU A 49 -2.66 -7.61 -1.81
N GLY A 50 -3.84 -7.44 -2.39
CA GLY A 50 -4.56 -8.52 -3.06
C GLY A 50 -5.30 -9.47 -2.14
N TRP A 51 -5.42 -9.17 -0.84
CA TRP A 51 -6.01 -10.07 0.15
C TRP A 51 -7.52 -10.24 0.03
N ASN A 52 -8.22 -9.23 -0.48
CA ASN A 52 -9.69 -9.13 -0.55
C ASN A 52 -10.21 -9.39 -1.97
N THR A 53 -11.49 -9.67 -2.11
CA THR A 53 -12.12 -9.87 -3.42
C THR A 53 -12.24 -8.57 -4.22
N GLY A 54 -12.20 -8.68 -5.56
CA GLY A 54 -12.34 -7.56 -6.51
C GLY A 54 -11.12 -7.32 -7.40
N TRP A 55 -10.05 -8.11 -7.27
CA TRP A 55 -8.84 -7.97 -8.07
C TRP A 55 -8.86 -8.72 -9.41
N ASP A 56 -9.85 -9.59 -9.62
CA ASP A 56 -9.98 -10.37 -10.85
C ASP A 56 -10.46 -9.46 -12.00
N GLY A 57 -9.91 -9.64 -13.21
CA GLY A 57 -10.26 -8.82 -14.36
C GLY A 57 -9.52 -7.47 -14.43
N ASP A 58 -10.17 -6.44 -14.98
CA ASP A 58 -9.63 -5.07 -15.08
C ASP A 58 -10.03 -4.27 -13.82
N TRP A 59 -9.39 -4.59 -12.71
CA TRP A 59 -9.72 -4.03 -11.41
C TRP A 59 -9.63 -2.50 -11.35
N VAL A 60 -8.81 -1.87 -12.21
CA VAL A 60 -8.73 -0.40 -12.27
C VAL A 60 -10.05 0.19 -12.78
N LYS A 61 -10.67 -0.43 -13.79
CA LYS A 61 -11.98 0.00 -14.31
C LYS A 61 -13.14 -0.52 -13.47
N GLU A 62 -12.95 -1.64 -12.81
CA GLU A 62 -13.99 -2.39 -12.08
C GLU A 62 -13.85 -2.25 -10.56
N GLY A 63 -13.11 -1.24 -10.06
CA GLY A 63 -12.87 -1.04 -8.62
C GLY A 63 -14.13 -0.87 -7.77
N GLY A 64 -15.27 -0.62 -8.39
CA GLY A 64 -16.57 -0.69 -7.73
C GLY A 64 -16.96 -2.09 -7.22
N LEU A 65 -16.24 -3.14 -7.66
CA LEU A 65 -16.41 -4.52 -7.22
C LEU A 65 -15.56 -4.88 -5.99
N PHE A 66 -14.63 -4.04 -5.57
CA PHE A 66 -13.85 -4.31 -4.37
C PHE A 66 -14.75 -4.48 -3.15
N ASN A 67 -14.52 -5.57 -2.41
CA ASN A 67 -15.15 -5.82 -1.12
C ASN A 67 -14.08 -5.74 -0.03
N PHE A 68 -14.19 -4.79 0.87
CA PHE A 68 -13.20 -4.49 1.91
C PHE A 68 -13.38 -5.31 3.19
N THR A 69 -14.32 -6.24 3.20
CA THR A 69 -14.62 -7.14 4.32
C THR A 69 -14.51 -8.61 3.96
N GLU A 70 -14.42 -8.93 2.68
CA GLU A 70 -14.39 -10.30 2.17
C GLU A 70 -13.00 -10.65 1.65
N ALA A 71 -12.35 -11.59 2.31
CA ALA A 71 -11.06 -12.12 1.88
C ALA A 71 -11.18 -13.03 0.66
N CYS A 72 -10.13 -13.11 -0.16
CA CYS A 72 -10.02 -14.12 -1.19
C CYS A 72 -10.10 -15.54 -0.58
N PRO A 73 -10.61 -16.54 -1.32
CA PRO A 73 -10.85 -17.89 -0.78
C PRO A 73 -9.61 -18.58 -0.20
N ASP A 74 -8.43 -18.22 -0.66
CA ASP A 74 -7.14 -18.76 -0.24
C ASP A 74 -6.42 -17.88 0.81
N PHE A 75 -7.07 -16.80 1.27
CA PHE A 75 -6.57 -15.92 2.32
C PHE A 75 -7.41 -16.03 3.60
N ASN A 76 -6.88 -16.70 4.62
CA ASN A 76 -7.54 -16.87 5.91
C ASN A 76 -7.14 -15.77 6.91
N LEU A 77 -7.84 -14.65 6.90
CA LEU A 77 -7.54 -13.50 7.74
C LEU A 77 -7.57 -13.83 9.26
N PRO A 78 -8.57 -14.56 9.80
CA PRO A 78 -8.57 -14.97 11.22
C PRO A 78 -7.32 -15.77 11.61
N GLU A 79 -6.96 -16.76 10.81
CA GLU A 79 -5.78 -17.60 11.05
C GLU A 79 -4.48 -16.79 10.99
N LEU A 80 -4.34 -15.94 9.98
CA LEU A 80 -3.15 -15.10 9.78
C LEU A 80 -2.99 -14.08 10.90
N SER A 81 -4.07 -13.47 11.35
CA SER A 81 -4.05 -12.50 12.48
C SER A 81 -3.60 -13.17 13.78
N ALA A 82 -4.13 -14.37 14.06
CA ALA A 82 -3.71 -15.16 15.22
C ALA A 82 -2.24 -15.59 15.09
N TYR A 83 -1.81 -16.03 13.90
CA TYR A 83 -0.44 -16.42 13.62
C TYR A 83 0.54 -15.25 13.78
N ALA A 84 0.26 -14.11 13.18
CA ALA A 84 1.08 -12.91 13.29
C ALA A 84 1.22 -12.48 14.76
N LYS A 85 0.11 -12.42 15.50
CA LYS A 85 0.11 -12.10 16.92
C LYS A 85 0.98 -13.05 17.74
N SER A 86 0.97 -14.35 17.43
CA SER A 86 1.80 -15.35 18.11
C SER A 86 3.31 -15.13 17.88
N LYS A 87 3.67 -14.45 16.78
CA LYS A 87 5.04 -14.11 16.41
C LYS A 87 5.46 -12.69 16.82
N GLY A 88 4.57 -11.92 17.46
CA GLY A 88 4.83 -10.52 17.81
C GLY A 88 4.75 -9.53 16.63
N VAL A 89 4.16 -9.95 15.51
CA VAL A 89 3.96 -9.19 14.29
C VAL A 89 2.47 -8.91 14.11
N TYR A 90 2.11 -7.89 13.32
CA TYR A 90 0.72 -7.64 12.94
C TYR A 90 0.56 -7.53 11.42
N ILE A 91 -0.65 -7.77 10.92
CA ILE A 91 -1.00 -7.53 9.53
C ILE A 91 -1.28 -6.05 9.34
N ILE A 92 -0.82 -5.50 8.22
CA ILE A 92 -1.21 -4.18 7.72
C ILE A 92 -2.21 -4.42 6.59
N GLY A 93 -3.39 -3.81 6.71
CA GLY A 93 -4.43 -3.92 5.70
C GLY A 93 -4.10 -3.13 4.45
N HIS A 94 -4.72 -3.49 3.34
CA HIS A 94 -4.66 -2.76 2.08
C HIS A 94 -6.08 -2.55 1.56
N HIS A 95 -6.45 -1.31 1.29
CA HIS A 95 -7.72 -0.92 0.73
C HIS A 95 -7.49 -0.12 -0.55
N GLU A 96 -7.31 -0.83 -1.68
CA GLU A 96 -7.29 -0.22 -3.01
C GLU A 96 -8.72 0.09 -3.46
N THR A 97 -8.96 1.30 -3.89
CA THR A 97 -10.29 1.76 -4.30
C THR A 97 -10.44 1.96 -5.80
N ALA A 98 -9.34 2.01 -6.56
CA ALA A 98 -9.31 2.42 -7.96
C ALA A 98 -10.14 3.71 -8.20
N GLY A 99 -10.11 4.65 -7.25
CA GLY A 99 -10.87 5.90 -7.32
C GLY A 99 -12.39 5.78 -7.08
N PHE A 100 -12.91 4.57 -6.81
CA PHE A 100 -14.35 4.37 -6.50
C PHE A 100 -14.65 4.66 -5.02
N ILE A 101 -14.41 5.90 -4.59
CA ILE A 101 -14.58 6.30 -3.18
C ILE A 101 -15.99 6.07 -2.63
N ASP A 102 -17.03 6.17 -3.47
CA ASP A 102 -18.41 5.93 -3.05
C ASP A 102 -18.63 4.45 -2.66
N ASN A 103 -17.95 3.51 -3.34
CA ASN A 103 -17.94 2.09 -2.96
C ASN A 103 -17.24 1.88 -1.63
N TYR A 104 -16.07 2.51 -1.45
CA TYR A 104 -15.30 2.40 -0.23
C TYR A 104 -16.05 3.01 0.98
N GLU A 105 -16.62 4.22 0.83
CA GLU A 105 -17.36 4.91 1.90
C GLU A 105 -18.56 4.11 2.43
N ARG A 106 -19.23 3.32 1.56
CA ARG A 106 -20.32 2.44 2.00
C ARG A 106 -19.86 1.29 2.89
N GLN A 107 -18.61 0.85 2.75
CA GLN A 107 -18.07 -0.33 3.41
C GLN A 107 -17.09 -0.01 4.55
N MET A 108 -16.51 1.20 4.57
CA MET A 108 -15.36 1.48 5.42
C MET A 108 -15.64 1.35 6.91
N GLN A 109 -16.89 1.57 7.38
CA GLN A 109 -17.25 1.35 8.76
C GLN A 109 -17.06 -0.12 9.18
N ASP A 110 -17.58 -1.04 8.39
CA ASP A 110 -17.47 -2.48 8.65
C ASP A 110 -16.02 -2.96 8.42
N ALA A 111 -15.34 -2.41 7.42
CA ALA A 111 -13.94 -2.71 7.14
C ALA A 111 -13.02 -2.32 8.30
N PHE A 112 -13.15 -1.12 8.86
CA PHE A 112 -12.36 -0.70 10.02
C PHE A 112 -12.74 -1.47 11.30
N GLN A 113 -14.01 -1.79 11.49
CA GLN A 113 -14.44 -2.66 12.59
C GLN A 113 -13.83 -4.06 12.47
N GLN A 114 -13.76 -4.63 11.27
CA GLN A 114 -13.11 -5.91 11.02
C GLN A 114 -11.62 -5.83 11.32
N MET A 115 -10.93 -4.78 10.87
CA MET A 115 -9.51 -4.56 11.16
C MET A 115 -9.23 -4.49 12.66
N GLU A 116 -10.05 -3.75 13.41
CA GLU A 116 -9.94 -3.68 14.88
C GLU A 116 -10.12 -5.07 15.51
N THR A 117 -11.13 -5.83 15.06
CA THR A 117 -11.42 -7.18 15.55
C THR A 117 -10.24 -8.13 15.39
N TYR A 118 -9.54 -8.04 14.26
CA TYR A 118 -8.37 -8.87 13.97
C TYR A 118 -7.02 -8.27 14.42
N GLY A 119 -7.06 -7.13 15.12
CA GLY A 119 -5.86 -6.50 15.67
C GLY A 119 -4.94 -5.89 14.62
N ILE A 120 -5.47 -5.56 13.45
CA ILE A 120 -4.78 -4.81 12.39
C ILE A 120 -4.62 -3.38 12.87
N LYS A 121 -3.39 -2.84 12.83
CA LYS A 121 -3.07 -1.53 13.41
C LYS A 121 -2.81 -0.44 12.39
N ALA A 122 -2.69 -0.80 11.14
CA ALA A 122 -2.44 0.14 10.05
C ALA A 122 -3.11 -0.33 8.76
N VAL A 123 -3.45 0.62 7.91
CA VAL A 123 -3.98 0.38 6.57
C VAL A 123 -3.23 1.25 5.56
N LYS A 124 -2.85 0.64 4.44
CA LYS A 124 -2.50 1.34 3.21
C LYS A 124 -3.78 1.54 2.40
N THR A 125 -4.12 2.78 2.08
CA THR A 125 -5.23 3.09 1.16
C THR A 125 -4.68 3.44 -0.20
N GLY A 126 -5.31 2.95 -1.28
CA GLY A 126 -4.94 3.20 -2.66
C GLY A 126 -6.08 3.81 -3.48
N TYR A 127 -5.71 4.59 -4.48
CA TYR A 127 -6.64 5.27 -5.40
C TYR A 127 -6.07 5.26 -6.82
N VAL A 128 -5.55 4.11 -7.24
CA VAL A 128 -4.92 3.95 -8.56
C VAL A 128 -5.91 4.29 -9.66
N GLU A 129 -5.53 5.22 -10.53
CA GLU A 129 -6.37 5.72 -11.61
C GLU A 129 -5.51 6.33 -12.72
N HIS A 130 -6.08 6.43 -13.91
CA HIS A 130 -5.46 7.08 -15.04
C HIS A 130 -5.96 8.52 -15.20
N GLY A 131 -5.11 9.49 -14.85
CA GLY A 131 -5.41 10.90 -15.01
C GLY A 131 -5.90 11.60 -13.74
N SER A 132 -6.39 12.82 -13.89
CA SER A 132 -6.79 13.68 -12.77
C SER A 132 -8.29 13.66 -12.47
N ILE A 133 -9.10 13.10 -13.38
CA ILE A 133 -10.53 12.84 -13.18
C ILE A 133 -10.67 11.35 -12.94
N LEU A 134 -11.06 10.97 -11.75
CA LEU A 134 -11.11 9.58 -11.34
C LEU A 134 -12.39 8.87 -11.82
N ASN A 135 -12.46 7.57 -11.67
CA ASN A 135 -13.54 6.70 -12.18
C ASN A 135 -14.94 7.14 -11.77
N ASN A 136 -15.09 7.86 -10.67
CA ASN A 136 -16.35 8.45 -10.23
C ASN A 136 -16.66 9.83 -10.85
N GLY A 137 -15.87 10.28 -11.83
CA GLY A 137 -16.04 11.57 -12.51
C GLY A 137 -15.63 12.80 -11.69
N LYS A 138 -14.98 12.61 -10.52
CA LYS A 138 -14.55 13.70 -9.65
C LYS A 138 -13.07 13.99 -9.84
N TYR A 139 -12.70 15.28 -9.72
CA TYR A 139 -11.28 15.67 -9.75
C TYR A 139 -10.55 15.24 -8.48
N HIS A 140 -9.42 14.54 -8.62
CA HIS A 140 -8.68 13.91 -7.53
C HIS A 140 -8.31 14.90 -6.39
N HIS A 141 -7.93 16.12 -6.73
CA HIS A 141 -7.60 17.15 -5.73
C HIS A 141 -8.77 18.10 -5.43
N GLY A 142 -10.00 17.73 -5.82
CA GLY A 142 -11.22 18.49 -5.55
C GLY A 142 -11.78 18.25 -4.16
N GLN A 143 -12.78 19.06 -3.80
CA GLN A 143 -13.38 19.03 -2.46
C GLN A 143 -13.90 17.64 -2.05
N ALA A 144 -14.47 16.89 -2.99
CA ALA A 144 -14.98 15.53 -2.70
C ALA A 144 -13.90 14.58 -2.17
N TYR A 145 -12.68 14.63 -2.74
CA TYR A 145 -11.57 13.80 -2.26
C TYR A 145 -10.97 14.34 -0.96
N ILE A 146 -10.92 15.66 -0.77
CA ILE A 146 -10.50 16.26 0.52
C ILE A 146 -11.43 15.76 1.64
N ASP A 147 -12.73 15.78 1.41
CA ASP A 147 -13.72 15.32 2.39
C ASP A 147 -13.63 13.81 2.61
N HIS A 148 -13.39 13.03 1.54
CA HIS A 148 -13.19 11.59 1.61
C HIS A 148 -11.95 11.23 2.45
N PHE A 149 -10.77 11.78 2.14
CA PHE A 149 -9.54 11.52 2.89
C PHE A 149 -9.69 11.87 4.37
N ARG A 150 -10.39 12.98 4.67
CA ARG A 150 -10.72 13.37 6.03
C ARG A 150 -11.60 12.35 6.75
N LYS A 151 -12.66 11.85 6.09
CA LYS A 151 -13.51 10.78 6.64
C LYS A 151 -12.73 9.52 6.96
N VAL A 152 -11.85 9.09 6.03
CA VAL A 152 -10.99 7.91 6.22
C VAL A 152 -10.12 8.07 7.47
N ILE A 153 -9.40 9.18 7.60
CA ILE A 153 -8.51 9.44 8.73
C ILE A 153 -9.29 9.48 10.05
N GLN A 154 -10.44 10.16 10.08
CA GLN A 154 -11.26 10.28 11.28
C GLN A 154 -11.83 8.93 11.73
N LEU A 155 -12.33 8.13 10.79
CA LEU A 155 -12.86 6.81 11.10
C LEU A 155 -11.75 5.86 11.53
N ALA A 156 -10.62 5.85 10.85
CA ALA A 156 -9.45 5.06 11.25
C ALA A 156 -8.97 5.42 12.67
N ALA A 157 -9.00 6.72 13.03
CA ALA A 157 -8.65 7.16 14.38
C ALA A 157 -9.58 6.59 15.45
N GLN A 158 -10.90 6.50 15.17
CA GLN A 158 -11.88 5.90 16.11
C GLN A 158 -11.55 4.43 16.38
N HIS A 159 -11.05 3.70 15.39
CA HIS A 159 -10.63 2.30 15.47
C HIS A 159 -9.15 2.12 15.85
N LYS A 160 -8.42 3.22 16.16
CA LYS A 160 -6.99 3.22 16.51
C LYS A 160 -6.09 2.62 15.42
N ILE A 161 -6.44 2.88 14.17
CA ILE A 161 -5.74 2.39 12.99
C ILE A 161 -4.95 3.55 12.36
N ALA A 162 -3.67 3.31 12.08
CA ALA A 162 -2.82 4.22 11.35
C ALA A 162 -3.13 4.14 9.85
N VAL A 163 -3.00 5.27 9.14
CA VAL A 163 -3.25 5.36 7.69
C VAL A 163 -1.96 5.72 6.97
N VAL A 164 -1.63 4.92 5.96
CA VAL A 164 -0.61 5.18 4.94
C VAL A 164 -1.36 5.46 3.64
N ALA A 165 -1.43 6.71 3.20
CA ALA A 165 -2.23 7.09 2.05
C ALA A 165 -1.39 7.09 0.77
N HIS A 166 -1.74 6.23 -0.20
CA HIS A 166 -1.20 6.23 -1.55
C HIS A 166 -2.10 7.03 -2.49
N GLU A 167 -1.56 7.47 -3.63
CA GLU A 167 -2.18 8.45 -4.53
C GLU A 167 -2.89 9.58 -3.73
N PRO A 168 -2.21 10.19 -2.76
CA PRO A 168 -2.87 11.10 -1.84
C PRO A 168 -3.17 12.44 -2.47
N ILE A 169 -4.18 13.13 -1.94
CA ILE A 169 -4.36 14.56 -2.17
C ILE A 169 -3.16 15.34 -1.62
N LYS A 170 -3.03 16.60 -2.02
CA LYS A 170 -2.02 17.51 -1.44
C LYS A 170 -2.17 17.60 0.07
N ASP A 171 -1.04 17.69 0.77
CA ASP A 171 -1.02 17.81 2.23
C ASP A 171 -1.70 19.08 2.69
N THR A 172 -2.65 18.94 3.61
CA THR A 172 -3.39 20.04 4.23
C THR A 172 -2.96 20.29 5.68
N GLY A 173 -1.97 19.53 6.18
CA GLY A 173 -1.50 19.59 7.57
C GLY A 173 -2.37 18.82 8.55
N GLU A 174 -3.38 18.06 8.09
CA GLU A 174 -4.30 17.30 8.95
C GLU A 174 -3.61 16.25 9.81
N ARG A 175 -2.44 15.74 9.40
CA ARG A 175 -1.63 14.83 10.22
C ARG A 175 -1.23 15.40 11.59
N ARG A 176 -1.27 16.72 11.76
CA ARG A 176 -1.01 17.37 13.05
C ARG A 176 -2.21 17.31 13.99
N THR A 177 -3.40 17.25 13.42
CA THR A 177 -4.65 17.04 14.16
C THR A 177 -4.95 15.56 14.34
N PHE A 178 -4.66 14.76 13.31
CA PHE A 178 -4.89 13.32 13.27
C PHE A 178 -3.56 12.58 13.10
N PRO A 179 -2.83 12.31 14.20
CA PRO A 179 -1.50 11.69 14.15
C PRO A 179 -1.50 10.24 13.67
N ASN A 180 -2.68 9.62 13.53
CA ASN A 180 -2.83 8.32 12.88
C ASN A 180 -2.62 8.38 11.36
N MET A 181 -2.59 9.54 10.72
CA MET A 181 -2.08 9.72 9.37
C MET A 181 -0.56 9.74 9.41
N VAL A 182 0.06 8.57 9.29
CA VAL A 182 1.50 8.39 9.58
C VAL A 182 2.40 8.70 8.39
N SER A 183 1.96 8.41 7.17
CA SER A 183 2.69 8.73 5.94
C SER A 183 1.76 8.83 4.74
N ARG A 184 2.31 9.36 3.65
CA ARG A 184 1.65 9.45 2.34
C ARG A 184 2.69 9.16 1.27
N GLU A 185 2.29 8.56 0.16
CA GLU A 185 3.16 8.45 -0.99
C GLU A 185 3.43 9.84 -1.62
N GLY A 186 2.55 10.30 -2.50
CA GLY A 186 2.61 11.63 -3.13
C GLY A 186 3.85 11.90 -3.97
N ALA A 187 4.45 10.85 -4.51
CA ALA A 187 5.57 10.89 -5.44
C ALA A 187 5.56 9.64 -6.31
N ARG A 188 6.30 9.65 -7.41
CA ARG A 188 6.49 8.49 -8.25
C ARG A 188 7.25 7.42 -7.47
N GLY A 189 6.63 6.26 -7.22
CA GLY A 189 7.14 5.21 -6.36
C GLY A 189 8.09 4.22 -7.08
N GLN A 190 8.54 3.21 -6.34
CA GLN A 190 9.44 2.18 -6.85
C GLN A 190 8.81 1.28 -7.92
N GLU A 191 7.50 1.10 -7.92
CA GLU A 191 6.76 0.28 -8.88
C GLU A 191 6.96 0.73 -10.33
N TYR A 192 7.19 2.02 -10.56
CA TYR A 192 7.49 2.57 -11.88
C TYR A 192 8.75 1.95 -12.50
N ASN A 193 9.69 1.49 -11.68
CA ASN A 193 10.87 0.76 -12.16
C ASN A 193 10.51 -0.59 -12.81
N ALA A 194 9.37 -1.16 -12.45
CA ALA A 194 8.95 -2.48 -12.90
C ALA A 194 8.01 -2.48 -14.12
N TRP A 195 7.43 -1.32 -14.49
CA TRP A 195 6.43 -1.31 -15.56
C TRP A 195 6.42 -0.04 -16.44
N SER A 196 7.11 1.01 -16.06
CA SER A 196 7.04 2.27 -16.83
C SER A 196 7.82 2.16 -18.15
N ALA A 197 7.16 2.56 -19.25
CA ALA A 197 7.74 2.51 -20.59
C ALA A 197 8.90 3.52 -20.81
N ASP A 198 9.07 4.48 -19.89
CA ASP A 198 10.16 5.46 -19.93
C ASP A 198 11.46 4.96 -19.28
N GLY A 199 11.52 3.67 -18.89
CA GLY A 199 12.69 3.07 -18.27
C GLY A 199 12.75 3.20 -16.73
N GLY A 200 11.66 3.59 -16.10
CA GLY A 200 11.56 3.69 -14.64
C GLY A 200 12.06 5.01 -14.06
N ASN A 201 12.34 5.03 -12.78
CA ASN A 201 12.83 6.22 -12.09
C ASN A 201 14.29 6.52 -12.49
N PRO A 202 14.64 7.76 -12.86
CA PRO A 202 16.03 8.11 -13.09
C PRO A 202 16.83 8.10 -11.78
N PRO A 203 18.16 7.91 -11.84
CA PRO A 203 18.98 7.77 -10.61
C PRO A 203 18.95 8.96 -9.66
N ASP A 204 18.59 10.15 -10.12
CA ASP A 204 18.48 11.36 -9.30
C ASP A 204 17.10 11.54 -8.63
N HIS A 205 16.12 10.75 -9.02
CA HIS A 205 14.76 10.86 -8.48
C HIS A 205 14.75 10.81 -6.94
N GLU A 206 15.30 9.76 -6.35
CA GLU A 206 15.30 9.60 -4.90
C GLU A 206 16.20 10.61 -4.18
N THR A 207 17.18 11.20 -4.87
CA THR A 207 18.07 12.19 -4.25
C THR A 207 17.42 13.56 -4.09
N VAL A 208 16.40 13.87 -4.89
CA VAL A 208 15.67 15.14 -4.80
C VAL A 208 14.44 15.04 -3.87
N LEU A 209 13.93 13.84 -3.63
CA LEU A 209 12.73 13.64 -2.81
C LEU A 209 12.83 14.21 -1.38
N PRO A 210 13.95 14.07 -0.63
CA PRO A 210 14.09 14.66 0.70
C PRO A 210 13.96 16.18 0.70
N PHE A 211 14.37 16.84 -0.38
CA PHE A 211 14.39 18.30 -0.51
C PHE A 211 13.15 18.87 -1.22
N THR A 212 12.26 18.03 -1.68
CA THR A 212 11.03 18.43 -2.39
C THR A 212 9.81 17.82 -1.71
N ARG A 213 9.44 16.59 -2.07
CA ARG A 213 8.29 15.89 -1.51
C ARG A 213 8.41 15.71 0.01
N GLY A 214 9.58 15.38 0.52
CA GLY A 214 9.87 15.16 1.94
C GLY A 214 9.62 16.40 2.81
N LEU A 215 9.66 17.62 2.26
CA LEU A 215 9.35 18.84 3.00
C LEU A 215 7.88 18.90 3.48
N SER A 216 6.98 18.18 2.84
CA SER A 216 5.57 18.11 3.25
C SER A 216 5.28 16.98 4.26
N GLY A 217 6.31 16.28 4.74
CA GLY A 217 6.21 15.27 5.81
C GLY A 217 6.55 13.85 5.34
N PRO A 218 6.34 12.84 6.22
CA PRO A 218 6.72 11.46 5.99
C PRO A 218 6.20 10.92 4.67
N MET A 219 7.04 10.13 4.00
CA MET A 219 6.76 9.57 2.68
C MET A 219 6.90 8.05 2.70
N ASP A 220 5.95 7.36 2.09
CA ASP A 220 6.05 5.93 1.84
C ASP A 220 6.65 5.71 0.46
N PHE A 221 7.93 5.32 0.40
CA PHE A 221 8.68 5.11 -0.85
C PHE A 221 9.06 3.64 -1.06
N THR A 222 8.96 2.81 -0.05
CA THR A 222 9.32 1.38 -0.08
C THR A 222 10.76 1.10 -0.53
N PRO A 223 11.80 1.64 0.14
CA PRO A 223 13.20 1.35 -0.18
C PRO A 223 13.55 -0.11 0.11
N GLY A 224 14.68 -0.57 -0.44
CA GLY A 224 15.22 -1.91 -0.13
C GLY A 224 15.02 -2.94 -1.22
N VAL A 225 14.84 -2.51 -2.45
CA VAL A 225 14.91 -3.39 -3.62
C VAL A 225 16.38 -3.65 -3.94
N PHE A 226 16.92 -4.80 -3.54
CA PHE A 226 18.33 -5.17 -3.72
C PHE A 226 18.59 -6.02 -4.96
N ASP A 227 17.60 -6.73 -5.49
CA ASP A 227 17.67 -7.30 -6.82
C ASP A 227 17.20 -6.25 -7.83
N ILE A 228 18.18 -5.54 -8.41
CA ILE A 228 17.93 -4.38 -9.28
C ILE A 228 17.64 -4.75 -10.73
N SER A 229 17.85 -6.00 -11.10
CA SER A 229 17.43 -6.57 -12.38
C SER A 229 16.07 -7.22 -12.27
N ILE A 230 15.28 -7.20 -13.33
CA ILE A 230 13.94 -7.79 -13.37
C ILE A 230 13.90 -8.78 -14.53
N PRO A 231 14.29 -10.06 -14.31
CA PRO A 231 14.38 -11.05 -15.38
C PRO A 231 13.07 -11.26 -16.16
N GLU A 232 11.92 -11.14 -15.47
CA GLU A 232 10.58 -11.28 -16.06
C GLU A 232 10.19 -10.07 -16.93
N LYS A 233 10.91 -8.96 -16.80
CA LYS A 233 10.66 -7.70 -17.51
C LYS A 233 11.99 -7.09 -17.98
N PRO A 234 12.63 -7.67 -19.01
CA PRO A 234 14.01 -7.32 -19.39
C PRO A 234 14.20 -5.88 -19.85
N ASP A 235 13.13 -5.19 -20.24
CA ASP A 235 13.16 -3.77 -20.61
C ASP A 235 13.10 -2.82 -19.40
N ASN A 236 12.91 -3.36 -18.20
CA ASN A 236 12.79 -2.63 -16.96
C ASN A 236 13.88 -3.04 -15.96
N GLN A 237 14.31 -2.07 -15.17
CA GLN A 237 15.26 -2.27 -14.07
C GLN A 237 15.13 -1.18 -13.01
N VAL A 238 15.69 -1.42 -11.83
CA VAL A 238 15.82 -0.37 -10.81
C VAL A 238 17.14 0.37 -11.04
N ASN A 239 17.08 1.63 -11.51
CA ASN A 239 18.24 2.46 -11.88
C ASN A 239 18.95 2.99 -10.62
N THR A 240 19.60 2.12 -9.87
CA THR A 240 20.15 2.42 -8.55
C THR A 240 21.46 1.62 -8.31
N THR A 241 22.01 1.79 -7.12
CA THR A 241 23.05 0.92 -6.56
C THR A 241 22.56 0.32 -5.25
N LEU A 242 23.11 -0.82 -4.84
CA LEU A 242 22.77 -1.45 -3.55
C LEU A 242 23.07 -0.51 -2.37
N ALA A 243 24.18 0.24 -2.45
CA ALA A 243 24.53 1.22 -1.44
C ALA A 243 23.51 2.36 -1.33
N LYS A 244 22.96 2.81 -2.47
CA LYS A 244 21.91 3.82 -2.49
C LYS A 244 20.61 3.28 -1.88
N GLN A 245 20.19 2.05 -2.22
CA GLN A 245 19.00 1.44 -1.61
C GLN A 245 19.13 1.36 -0.09
N LEU A 246 20.29 1.01 0.45
CA LEU A 246 20.56 1.07 1.89
C LEU A 246 20.45 2.50 2.44
N ALA A 247 21.01 3.49 1.76
CA ALA A 247 20.97 4.88 2.20
C ALA A 247 19.54 5.44 2.26
N LEU A 248 18.62 4.96 1.40
CA LEU A 248 17.23 5.42 1.38
C LEU A 248 16.49 5.14 2.70
N TYR A 249 16.86 4.10 3.45
CA TYR A 249 16.30 3.85 4.79
C TYR A 249 16.60 4.96 5.80
N VAL A 250 17.59 5.78 5.53
CA VAL A 250 18.02 6.89 6.41
C VAL A 250 17.59 8.23 5.85
N THR A 251 17.55 8.38 4.53
CA THR A 251 17.35 9.68 3.86
C THR A 251 15.89 9.97 3.52
N ILE A 252 15.06 8.95 3.34
CA ILE A 252 13.62 9.11 3.10
C ILE A 252 12.86 8.80 4.40
N TYR A 253 12.09 9.80 4.83
CA TYR A 253 11.35 9.76 6.09
C TYR A 253 9.87 10.00 5.84
#